data_0f7e16e8094d2c51f2a4585aac5b5539
#
_entry.id   0f7e16e8094d2c51f2a4585aac5b5539
#
_cell.length_a   1.000
_cell.length_b   1.000
_cell.length_c   1.000
_cell.angle_alpha   90.00
_cell.angle_beta   90.00
_cell.angle_gamma   90.00
#
_symmetry.space_group_name_H-M   'P 1'
#
loop_
_entity.id
_entity.type
_entity.pdbx_description
1 polymer ?
#
loop_
_entity_poly.entity_id
_entity_poly.type
_entity_poly.pdbx_seq_one_letter_code
_entity_poly.pdbx_strand_id
1 'polypeptide(L)'
;MIENTALPQQLITVVGKEKREFAVKAGRAHPAKRSIFFLLFGLAWTAFTSIFVVAFLGPLFLGREVHFESNGVPTVASPDNLEPVLVPALIIGLFVVIGLGMLATGFYMLLKKGGYFVGTPTRLVHFRKGTIRSIDWEQFSGDIEVKGDAFKGNLALQLRTGRMVSRKNAPDRYVPDVIYMSAIPEVFKIEEICRRRIKENDPTP
;
A
#
# COMPACT_ATOMS: atom_id res chain seq x y z
N MET A 1 0.80 -29.91 -7.62
CA MET A 1 1.43 -29.11 -6.54
C MET A 1 2.25 -28.03 -7.18
N ILE A 2 1.95 -26.75 -6.86
CA ILE A 2 2.73 -25.60 -7.33
C ILE A 2 3.65 -25.21 -6.18
N GLU A 3 4.96 -25.52 -6.29
CA GLU A 3 5.95 -25.19 -5.28
C GLU A 3 7.12 -24.45 -5.94
N ASN A 4 7.10 -23.13 -5.84
CA ASN A 4 8.07 -22.25 -6.49
C ASN A 4 9.10 -21.64 -5.53
N THR A 5 9.18 -22.12 -4.27
CA THR A 5 10.08 -21.48 -3.32
C THR A 5 10.33 -22.37 -2.10
N ALA A 6 11.57 -22.35 -1.59
CA ALA A 6 11.88 -22.94 -0.30
C ALA A 6 11.12 -22.20 0.82
N LEU A 7 10.40 -22.95 1.65
CA LEU A 7 9.60 -22.40 2.74
C LEU A 7 10.46 -22.21 4.01
N PRO A 8 10.20 -21.14 4.78
CA PRO A 8 10.79 -20.96 6.10
C PRO A 8 10.42 -22.12 7.04
N GLN A 9 11.36 -22.53 7.90
CA GLN A 9 11.16 -23.64 8.83
C GLN A 9 9.92 -23.48 9.71
N GLN A 10 9.67 -22.26 10.20
CA GLN A 10 8.49 -21.91 10.99
C GLN A 10 7.18 -22.23 10.25
N LEU A 11 7.13 -21.93 8.95
CA LEU A 11 5.96 -22.18 8.13
C LEU A 11 5.77 -23.69 7.88
N ILE A 12 6.86 -24.42 7.67
CA ILE A 12 6.85 -25.89 7.53
C ILE A 12 6.28 -26.54 8.80
N THR A 13 6.70 -26.07 9.98
CA THR A 13 6.23 -26.59 11.26
C THR A 13 4.72 -26.36 11.44
N VAL A 14 4.20 -25.20 11.06
CA VAL A 14 2.77 -24.88 11.22
C VAL A 14 1.89 -25.63 10.21
N VAL A 15 2.36 -25.78 8.98
CA VAL A 15 1.64 -26.58 7.96
C VAL A 15 1.74 -28.07 8.30
N GLY A 16 2.84 -28.51 8.92
CA GLY A 16 3.03 -29.87 9.39
C GLY A 16 2.89 -30.91 8.27
N LYS A 17 2.02 -31.91 8.52
CA LYS A 17 1.74 -33.01 7.58
C LYS A 17 0.58 -32.70 6.61
N GLU A 18 -0.01 -31.53 6.67
CA GLU A 18 -1.12 -31.16 5.76
C GLU A 18 -0.63 -31.19 4.29
N LYS A 19 -1.47 -31.73 3.43
CA LYS A 19 -1.20 -31.75 1.98
C LYS A 19 -1.16 -30.30 1.48
N ARG A 20 -0.04 -29.91 0.86
CA ARG A 20 0.10 -28.60 0.23
C ARG A 20 -0.43 -28.68 -1.20
N GLU A 21 -1.30 -27.77 -1.57
CA GLU A 21 -1.77 -27.64 -2.95
C GLU A 21 -0.95 -26.65 -3.73
N PHE A 22 -0.59 -25.54 -3.07
CA PHE A 22 0.38 -24.59 -3.58
C PHE A 22 1.23 -24.01 -2.43
N ALA A 23 2.45 -23.60 -2.77
CA ALA A 23 3.35 -22.87 -1.88
C ALA A 23 4.08 -21.80 -2.70
N VAL A 24 3.81 -20.54 -2.45
CA VAL A 24 4.34 -19.43 -3.24
C VAL A 24 4.84 -18.29 -2.37
N LYS A 25 5.84 -17.59 -2.88
CA LYS A 25 6.34 -16.34 -2.31
C LYS A 25 5.80 -15.17 -3.10
N ALA A 26 5.05 -14.32 -2.45
CA ALA A 26 4.61 -13.06 -3.05
C ALA A 26 5.81 -12.09 -3.17
N GLY A 27 6.02 -11.57 -4.36
CA GLY A 27 7.12 -10.64 -4.62
C GLY A 27 6.93 -9.30 -3.90
N ARG A 28 5.66 -8.87 -3.72
CA ARG A 28 5.29 -7.60 -3.08
C ARG A 28 4.15 -7.79 -2.10
N ALA A 29 4.08 -6.89 -1.12
CA ALA A 29 3.00 -6.89 -0.14
C ALA A 29 1.70 -6.26 -0.65
N HIS A 30 1.82 -5.37 -1.63
CA HIS A 30 0.72 -4.62 -2.21
C HIS A 30 0.85 -4.58 -3.73
N PRO A 31 -0.27 -4.43 -4.48
CA PRO A 31 -0.24 -4.20 -5.91
C PRO A 31 0.57 -2.95 -6.27
N ALA A 32 1.42 -3.05 -7.31
CA ALA A 32 2.30 -1.95 -7.71
C ALA A 32 1.56 -0.66 -8.07
N LYS A 33 0.37 -0.75 -8.67
CA LYS A 33 -0.43 0.43 -9.07
C LYS A 33 -0.65 1.42 -7.92
N ARG A 34 -0.89 0.91 -6.70
CA ARG A 34 -1.10 1.75 -5.52
C ARG A 34 0.17 2.52 -5.13
N SER A 35 1.33 1.86 -5.17
CA SER A 35 2.63 2.49 -4.88
C SER A 35 2.97 3.54 -5.93
N ILE A 36 2.75 3.23 -7.22
CA ILE A 36 3.01 4.13 -8.35
C ILE A 36 2.16 5.40 -8.23
N PHE A 37 0.88 5.27 -7.85
CA PHE A 37 0.02 6.44 -7.64
C PHE A 37 0.63 7.41 -6.61
N PHE A 38 1.05 6.90 -5.43
CA PHE A 38 1.67 7.75 -4.40
C PHE A 38 2.99 8.37 -4.88
N LEU A 39 3.78 7.65 -5.67
CA LEU A 39 5.04 8.19 -6.22
C LEU A 39 4.78 9.28 -7.25
N LEU A 40 3.89 9.06 -8.22
CA LEU A 40 3.60 10.04 -9.25
C LEU A 40 2.94 11.29 -8.67
N PHE A 41 1.96 11.11 -7.79
CA PHE A 41 1.31 12.25 -7.15
C PHE A 41 2.28 12.99 -6.22
N GLY A 42 3.06 12.27 -5.40
CA GLY A 42 4.07 12.88 -4.54
C GLY A 42 5.13 13.64 -5.32
N LEU A 43 5.56 13.11 -6.49
CA LEU A 43 6.50 13.81 -7.37
C LEU A 43 5.90 15.10 -7.94
N ALA A 44 4.70 15.02 -8.49
CA ALA A 44 3.99 16.18 -9.04
C ALA A 44 3.75 17.26 -7.97
N TRP A 45 3.32 16.83 -6.77
CA TRP A 45 3.11 17.71 -5.63
C TRP A 45 4.40 18.38 -5.17
N THR A 46 5.49 17.62 -5.03
CA THR A 46 6.79 18.16 -4.61
C THR A 46 7.35 19.10 -5.66
N ALA A 47 7.24 18.79 -6.96
CA ALA A 47 7.66 19.68 -8.04
C ALA A 47 6.88 21.00 -8.01
N PHE A 48 5.55 20.93 -7.87
CA PHE A 48 4.69 22.12 -7.74
C PHE A 48 5.10 22.97 -6.52
N THR A 49 5.28 22.35 -5.36
CA THR A 49 5.65 23.06 -4.13
C THR A 49 7.05 23.66 -4.23
N SER A 50 7.99 23.02 -4.94
CA SER A 50 9.35 23.51 -5.14
C SER A 50 9.37 24.86 -5.85
N ILE A 51 8.40 25.16 -6.71
CA ILE A 51 8.26 26.47 -7.37
C ILE A 51 8.12 27.56 -6.32
N PHE A 52 7.27 27.34 -5.31
CA PHE A 52 7.06 28.31 -4.22
C PHE A 52 8.29 28.40 -3.31
N VAL A 53 8.96 27.28 -3.02
CA VAL A 53 10.21 27.29 -2.24
C VAL A 53 11.25 28.15 -2.95
N VAL A 54 11.47 27.94 -4.25
CA VAL A 54 12.49 28.67 -5.03
C VAL A 54 12.10 30.12 -5.22
N ALA A 55 10.84 30.41 -5.57
CA ALA A 55 10.40 31.77 -5.85
C ALA A 55 10.29 32.63 -4.58
N PHE A 56 9.86 32.04 -3.46
CA PHE A 56 9.57 32.80 -2.24
C PHE A 56 10.70 32.73 -1.21
N LEU A 57 11.27 31.56 -1.00
CA LEU A 57 12.36 31.39 0.00
C LEU A 57 13.75 31.45 -0.64
N GLY A 58 13.87 31.13 -1.93
CA GLY A 58 15.16 31.12 -2.65
C GLY A 58 15.96 32.42 -2.53
N PRO A 59 15.36 33.63 -2.75
CA PRO A 59 16.08 34.88 -2.60
C PRO A 59 16.65 35.07 -1.19
N LEU A 60 15.94 34.68 -0.13
CA LEU A 60 16.42 34.78 1.26
C LEU A 60 17.67 33.92 1.50
N PHE A 61 17.73 32.72 0.93
CA PHE A 61 18.92 31.86 1.00
C PHE A 61 20.12 32.44 0.24
N LEU A 62 19.86 33.31 -0.74
CA LEU A 62 20.89 34.02 -1.51
C LEU A 62 21.26 35.39 -0.91
N GLY A 63 20.79 35.71 0.31
CA GLY A 63 21.04 36.97 0.97
C GLY A 63 20.27 38.17 0.37
N ARG A 64 19.19 37.91 -0.37
CA ARG A 64 18.37 38.95 -1.02
C ARG A 64 17.05 39.13 -0.28
N GLU A 65 16.47 40.32 -0.44
CA GLU A 65 15.12 40.62 0.08
C GLU A 65 14.04 40.00 -0.78
N VAL A 66 12.91 39.69 -0.14
CA VAL A 66 11.67 39.23 -0.78
C VAL A 66 10.57 40.24 -0.51
N HIS A 67 9.99 40.74 -1.59
CA HIS A 67 8.84 41.65 -1.55
C HIS A 67 7.57 40.91 -1.84
N PHE A 68 6.57 41.01 -0.97
CA PHE A 68 5.26 40.39 -1.14
C PHE A 68 4.18 41.23 -0.46
N GLU A 69 2.94 40.93 -0.75
CA GLU A 69 1.80 41.59 -0.13
C GLU A 69 1.17 40.65 0.91
N SER A 70 1.03 41.16 2.13
CA SER A 70 0.36 40.45 3.22
C SER A 70 -0.85 41.26 3.69
N ASN A 71 -2.07 40.70 3.52
CA ASN A 71 -3.33 41.38 3.87
C ASN A 71 -3.50 42.75 3.25
N GLY A 72 -3.07 42.95 1.99
CA GLY A 72 -3.16 44.25 1.29
C GLY A 72 -2.04 45.23 1.66
N VAL A 73 -1.05 44.82 2.50
CA VAL A 73 0.05 45.67 2.90
C VAL A 73 1.36 45.16 2.25
N PRO A 74 2.08 46.03 1.51
CA PRO A 74 3.40 45.70 0.99
C PRO A 74 4.34 45.37 2.14
N THR A 75 4.92 44.19 2.08
CA THR A 75 5.77 43.62 3.14
C THR A 75 7.11 43.19 2.54
N VAL A 76 8.18 43.42 3.25
CA VAL A 76 9.53 43.04 2.86
C VAL A 76 10.12 42.14 3.93
N ALA A 77 10.67 41.00 3.51
CA ALA A 77 11.44 40.12 4.35
C ALA A 77 12.88 40.10 3.89
N SER A 78 13.82 40.12 4.82
CA SER A 78 15.25 40.07 4.57
C SER A 78 15.91 38.99 5.41
N PRO A 79 17.14 38.55 5.10
CA PRO A 79 17.88 37.61 5.92
C PRO A 79 18.02 38.03 7.40
N ASP A 80 18.06 39.35 7.67
CA ASP A 80 18.15 39.91 9.01
C ASP A 80 16.79 40.04 9.71
N ASN A 81 15.69 40.00 8.93
CA ASN A 81 14.32 40.08 9.45
C ASN A 81 13.41 39.05 8.74
N LEU A 82 13.34 37.86 9.32
CA LEU A 82 12.55 36.76 8.80
C LEU A 82 11.11 36.71 9.36
N GLU A 83 10.78 37.58 10.32
CA GLU A 83 9.45 37.58 10.95
C GLU A 83 8.30 37.64 9.93
N PRO A 84 8.32 38.52 8.91
CA PRO A 84 7.22 38.63 7.96
C PRO A 84 7.02 37.37 7.11
N VAL A 85 8.06 36.59 6.86
CA VAL A 85 8.01 35.40 5.99
C VAL A 85 7.68 34.11 6.77
N LEU A 86 7.67 34.16 8.09
CA LEU A 86 7.55 32.98 8.93
C LEU A 86 6.26 32.20 8.67
N VAL A 87 5.11 32.88 8.60
CA VAL A 87 3.81 32.22 8.34
C VAL A 87 3.76 31.61 6.94
N PRO A 88 4.07 32.34 5.85
CA PRO A 88 4.17 31.73 4.52
C PRO A 88 5.18 30.57 4.45
N ALA A 89 6.33 30.70 5.09
CA ALA A 89 7.34 29.63 5.12
C ALA A 89 6.85 28.38 5.83
N LEU A 90 6.10 28.51 6.93
CA LEU A 90 5.48 27.38 7.61
C LEU A 90 4.44 26.66 6.72
N ILE A 91 3.63 27.42 5.99
CA ILE A 91 2.64 26.86 5.05
C ILE A 91 3.37 26.10 3.93
N ILE A 92 4.36 26.72 3.29
CA ILE A 92 5.16 26.08 2.24
C ILE A 92 5.86 24.83 2.79
N GLY A 93 6.46 24.93 3.99
CA GLY A 93 7.09 23.81 4.69
C GLY A 93 6.14 22.63 4.93
N LEU A 94 4.91 22.92 5.35
CA LEU A 94 3.87 21.89 5.51
C LEU A 94 3.59 21.16 4.18
N PHE A 95 3.46 21.88 3.08
CA PHE A 95 3.24 21.28 1.76
C PHE A 95 4.43 20.43 1.30
N VAL A 96 5.66 20.88 1.59
CA VAL A 96 6.88 20.08 1.33
C VAL A 96 6.84 18.77 2.11
N VAL A 97 6.52 18.82 3.41
CA VAL A 97 6.43 17.63 4.27
C VAL A 97 5.37 16.65 3.75
N ILE A 98 4.21 17.15 3.31
CA ILE A 98 3.17 16.31 2.70
C ILE A 98 3.70 15.59 1.45
N GLY A 99 4.35 16.32 0.54
CA GLY A 99 4.90 15.74 -0.70
C GLY A 99 5.95 14.67 -0.42
N LEU A 100 6.91 14.97 0.46
CA LEU A 100 7.94 14.03 0.89
C LEU A 100 7.35 12.80 1.60
N GLY A 101 6.34 13.00 2.44
CA GLY A 101 5.60 11.91 3.10
C GLY A 101 4.92 10.98 2.10
N MET A 102 4.34 11.53 1.03
CA MET A 102 3.75 10.73 -0.04
C MET A 102 4.80 9.93 -0.82
N LEU A 103 5.93 10.55 -1.17
CA LEU A 103 7.06 9.87 -1.82
C LEU A 103 7.60 8.74 -0.93
N ALA A 104 7.86 9.02 0.34
CA ALA A 104 8.34 8.01 1.30
C ALA A 104 7.35 6.84 1.43
N THR A 105 6.06 7.13 1.50
CA THR A 105 5.00 6.11 1.54
C THR A 105 4.99 5.26 0.26
N GLY A 106 5.08 5.89 -0.91
CA GLY A 106 5.14 5.22 -2.21
C GLY A 106 6.34 4.28 -2.31
N PHE A 107 7.54 4.75 -1.94
CA PHE A 107 8.75 3.93 -1.89
C PHE A 107 8.64 2.79 -0.88
N TYR A 108 8.18 3.06 0.33
CA TYR A 108 7.97 2.03 1.33
C TYR A 108 7.06 0.92 0.82
N MET A 109 5.91 1.28 0.22
CA MET A 109 4.96 0.31 -0.35
C MET A 109 5.56 -0.49 -1.51
N LEU A 110 6.39 0.15 -2.36
CA LEU A 110 7.05 -0.49 -3.50
C LEU A 110 8.10 -1.52 -3.05
N LEU A 111 8.90 -1.16 -2.04
CA LEU A 111 9.99 -1.98 -1.52
C LEU A 111 9.53 -3.05 -0.52
N LYS A 112 8.31 -2.92 0.01
CA LYS A 112 7.77 -3.85 1.00
C LYS A 112 7.57 -5.23 0.38
N LYS A 113 8.44 -6.17 0.76
CA LYS A 113 8.40 -7.57 0.29
C LYS A 113 7.10 -8.24 0.72
N GLY A 114 6.57 -9.10 -0.13
CA GLY A 114 5.45 -9.97 0.17
C GLY A 114 5.81 -11.04 1.21
N GLY A 115 4.84 -11.86 1.56
CA GLY A 115 5.02 -13.01 2.43
C GLY A 115 5.04 -14.32 1.64
N TYR A 116 5.06 -15.41 2.36
CA TYR A 116 4.84 -16.74 1.82
C TYR A 116 3.39 -17.13 2.02
N PHE A 117 2.81 -17.77 1.04
CA PHE A 117 1.44 -18.29 1.09
C PHE A 117 1.46 -19.79 0.80
N VAL A 118 0.80 -20.55 1.66
CA VAL A 118 0.60 -21.99 1.49
C VAL A 118 -0.87 -22.27 1.54
N GLY A 119 -1.41 -22.84 0.46
CA GLY A 119 -2.77 -23.35 0.41
C GLY A 119 -2.79 -24.83 0.78
N THR A 120 -3.61 -25.17 1.76
CA THR A 120 -3.93 -26.56 2.14
C THR A 120 -5.41 -26.85 1.82
N PRO A 121 -5.88 -28.08 1.92
CA PRO A 121 -7.30 -28.37 1.71
C PRO A 121 -8.26 -27.63 2.65
N THR A 122 -7.80 -27.24 3.84
CA THR A 122 -8.65 -26.66 4.90
C THR A 122 -8.46 -25.15 5.07
N ARG A 123 -7.26 -24.63 4.78
CA ARG A 123 -6.91 -23.24 5.09
C ARG A 123 -5.83 -22.65 4.18
N LEU A 124 -5.77 -21.32 4.17
CA LEU A 124 -4.69 -20.53 3.63
C LEU A 124 -3.77 -20.09 4.76
N VAL A 125 -2.49 -20.45 4.70
CA VAL A 125 -1.47 -20.01 5.68
C VAL A 125 -0.61 -18.93 5.06
N HIS A 126 -0.57 -17.77 5.69
CA HIS A 126 0.24 -16.62 5.30
C HIS A 126 1.34 -16.37 6.32
N PHE A 127 2.59 -16.39 5.89
CA PHE A 127 3.76 -16.09 6.71
C PHE A 127 4.46 -14.84 6.22
N ARG A 128 4.72 -13.92 7.15
CA ARG A 128 5.42 -12.68 6.84
C ARG A 128 6.15 -12.13 8.07
N LYS A 129 7.46 -11.85 7.95
CA LYS A 129 8.27 -11.23 9.01
C LYS A 129 8.12 -11.92 10.39
N GLY A 130 8.10 -13.25 10.44
CA GLY A 130 7.93 -13.99 11.68
C GLY A 130 6.46 -14.17 12.13
N THR A 131 5.50 -13.47 11.52
CA THR A 131 4.09 -13.62 11.85
C THR A 131 3.43 -14.63 10.92
N ILE A 132 2.70 -15.58 11.49
CA ILE A 132 1.88 -16.56 10.77
C ILE A 132 0.42 -16.22 11.00
N ARG A 133 -0.34 -16.15 9.91
CA ARG A 133 -1.80 -16.03 9.92
C ARG A 133 -2.39 -17.22 9.19
N SER A 134 -3.21 -18.01 9.88
CA SER A 134 -4.00 -19.09 9.31
C SER A 134 -5.42 -18.58 9.09
N ILE A 135 -5.99 -18.86 7.93
CA ILE A 135 -7.33 -18.39 7.52
C ILE A 135 -8.03 -19.57 6.88
N ASP A 136 -9.09 -20.06 7.51
CA ASP A 136 -9.87 -21.17 6.98
C ASP A 136 -10.66 -20.71 5.75
N TRP A 137 -10.85 -21.62 4.78
CA TRP A 137 -11.48 -21.27 3.50
C TRP A 137 -12.91 -20.77 3.66
N GLU A 138 -13.63 -21.18 4.69
CA GLU A 138 -14.98 -20.69 5.03
C GLU A 138 -15.04 -19.19 5.36
N GLN A 139 -13.89 -18.59 5.76
CA GLN A 139 -13.82 -17.17 6.09
C GLN A 139 -13.77 -16.27 4.84
N PHE A 140 -13.59 -16.84 3.66
CA PHE A 140 -13.57 -16.09 2.40
C PHE A 140 -14.99 -15.94 1.84
N SER A 141 -15.28 -14.76 1.24
CA SER A 141 -16.60 -14.46 0.68
C SER A 141 -16.84 -15.09 -0.69
N GLY A 142 -15.79 -15.59 -1.34
CA GLY A 142 -15.85 -16.05 -2.73
C GLY A 142 -15.54 -14.98 -3.77
N ASP A 143 -15.49 -13.71 -3.39
CA ASP A 143 -15.03 -12.64 -4.26
C ASP A 143 -13.51 -12.71 -4.46
N ILE A 144 -13.11 -12.97 -5.70
CA ILE A 144 -11.73 -13.14 -6.09
C ILE A 144 -11.43 -12.19 -7.26
N GLU A 145 -10.48 -11.29 -7.07
CA GLU A 145 -9.98 -10.43 -8.14
C GLU A 145 -8.59 -10.89 -8.58
N VAL A 146 -8.45 -11.20 -9.87
CA VAL A 146 -7.18 -11.60 -10.49
C VAL A 146 -6.73 -10.53 -11.48
N LYS A 147 -5.46 -10.13 -11.41
CA LYS A 147 -4.82 -9.23 -12.37
C LYS A 147 -3.41 -9.71 -12.68
N GLY A 148 -3.13 -10.00 -13.92
CA GLY A 148 -1.80 -10.43 -14.34
C GLY A 148 -1.78 -11.03 -15.72
N ASP A 149 -0.65 -11.62 -16.03
CA ASP A 149 -0.41 -12.41 -17.23
C ASP A 149 -0.18 -13.89 -16.87
N ALA A 150 0.16 -14.70 -17.87
CA ALA A 150 0.41 -16.14 -17.69
C ALA A 150 1.57 -16.45 -16.73
N PHE A 151 2.53 -15.52 -16.58
CA PHE A 151 3.75 -15.75 -15.81
C PHE A 151 3.66 -15.18 -14.40
N LYS A 152 3.00 -14.01 -14.22
CA LYS A 152 3.00 -13.31 -12.95
C LYS A 152 1.76 -12.46 -12.77
N GLY A 153 1.17 -12.51 -11.59
CA GLY A 153 -0.04 -11.72 -11.32
C GLY A 153 -0.26 -11.38 -9.86
N ASN A 154 -1.38 -10.72 -9.65
CA ASN A 154 -1.87 -10.35 -8.33
C ASN A 154 -3.22 -11.03 -8.13
N LEU A 155 -3.41 -11.60 -6.95
CA LEU A 155 -4.65 -12.21 -6.51
C LEU A 155 -5.10 -11.49 -5.25
N ALA A 156 -6.35 -11.06 -5.23
CA ALA A 156 -7.00 -10.48 -4.06
C ALA A 156 -8.18 -11.36 -3.66
N LEU A 157 -8.13 -11.89 -2.46
CA LEU A 157 -9.17 -12.73 -1.86
C LEU A 157 -9.88 -11.93 -0.78
N GLN A 158 -11.18 -11.74 -0.93
CA GLN A 158 -12.01 -11.02 0.00
C GLN A 158 -12.47 -11.93 1.14
N LEU A 159 -12.39 -11.42 2.37
CA LEU A 159 -12.90 -12.10 3.56
C LEU A 159 -14.35 -11.69 3.82
N ARG A 160 -15.09 -12.54 4.52
CA ARG A 160 -16.42 -12.24 5.08
C ARG A 160 -16.35 -11.22 6.20
N THR A 161 -15.17 -11.10 6.86
CA THR A 161 -14.90 -10.08 7.87
C THR A 161 -14.55 -8.73 7.22
N GLY A 162 -14.81 -7.65 7.94
CA GLY A 162 -14.52 -6.31 7.47
C GLY A 162 -14.86 -5.27 8.55
N ARG A 163 -14.84 -4.01 8.17
CA ARG A 163 -15.14 -2.89 9.07
C ARG A 163 -16.11 -1.90 8.44
N MET A 164 -16.96 -1.32 9.27
CA MET A 164 -17.76 -0.15 8.88
C MET A 164 -16.86 1.09 8.85
N VAL A 165 -16.88 1.81 7.74
CA VAL A 165 -16.16 3.08 7.59
C VAL A 165 -17.19 4.18 7.51
N SER A 166 -17.21 5.04 8.55
CA SER A 166 -18.09 6.18 8.61
C SER A 166 -17.67 7.26 7.62
N ARG A 167 -18.65 7.92 7.00
CA ARG A 167 -18.46 9.01 6.05
C ARG A 167 -19.21 10.23 6.53
N LYS A 168 -18.55 11.39 6.50
CA LYS A 168 -19.10 12.66 7.01
C LYS A 168 -20.42 13.10 6.35
N ASN A 169 -20.65 12.74 5.08
CA ASN A 169 -21.83 13.17 4.31
C ASN A 169 -22.46 12.05 3.46
N ALA A 170 -22.26 10.78 3.84
CA ALA A 170 -22.81 9.63 3.14
C ALA A 170 -23.04 8.49 4.14
N PRO A 171 -23.92 7.51 3.83
CA PRO A 171 -24.11 6.32 4.66
C PRO A 171 -22.79 5.60 4.92
N ASP A 172 -22.67 5.01 6.10
CA ASP A 172 -21.54 4.17 6.46
C ASP A 172 -21.35 3.07 5.42
N ARG A 173 -20.09 2.81 5.07
CA ARG A 173 -19.76 1.79 4.08
C ARG A 173 -19.06 0.62 4.75
N TYR A 174 -19.57 -0.58 4.51
CA TYR A 174 -18.84 -1.81 4.83
C TYR A 174 -17.64 -1.98 3.88
N VAL A 175 -16.45 -2.15 4.45
CA VAL A 175 -15.22 -2.42 3.72
C VAL A 175 -14.69 -3.77 4.17
N PRO A 176 -14.76 -4.79 3.31
CA PRO A 176 -14.27 -6.12 3.65
C PRO A 176 -12.75 -6.15 3.78
N ASP A 177 -12.27 -7.05 4.60
CA ASP A 177 -10.85 -7.35 4.66
C ASP A 177 -10.41 -8.13 3.41
N VAL A 178 -9.22 -7.82 2.90
CA VAL A 178 -8.71 -8.43 1.67
C VAL A 178 -7.30 -8.96 1.89
N ILE A 179 -7.07 -10.19 1.47
CA ILE A 179 -5.76 -10.82 1.44
C ILE A 179 -5.17 -10.63 0.03
N TYR A 180 -4.03 -9.94 -0.04
CA TYR A 180 -3.32 -9.69 -1.29
C TYR A 180 -2.13 -10.63 -1.45
N MET A 181 -2.12 -11.40 -2.52
CA MET A 181 -0.96 -12.14 -3.02
C MET A 181 -0.45 -11.43 -4.27
N SER A 182 0.56 -10.57 -4.14
CA SER A 182 1.01 -9.73 -5.25
C SER A 182 2.31 -10.22 -5.85
N ALA A 183 2.37 -10.16 -7.18
CA ALA A 183 3.50 -10.62 -7.97
C ALA A 183 3.83 -12.11 -7.71
N ILE A 184 2.81 -12.97 -7.70
CA ILE A 184 2.94 -14.43 -7.61
C ILE A 184 3.02 -15.07 -9.00
N PRO A 185 3.77 -16.16 -9.17
CA PRO A 185 3.78 -16.93 -10.41
C PRO A 185 2.47 -17.72 -10.56
N GLU A 186 2.14 -18.11 -11.79
CA GLU A 186 1.01 -18.98 -12.12
C GLU A 186 -0.31 -18.56 -11.46
N VAL A 187 -0.58 -17.26 -11.44
CA VAL A 187 -1.69 -16.67 -10.68
C VAL A 187 -3.05 -17.30 -10.98
N PHE A 188 -3.32 -17.67 -12.24
CA PHE A 188 -4.60 -18.26 -12.65
C PHE A 188 -4.80 -19.67 -12.10
N LYS A 189 -3.73 -20.48 -12.05
CA LYS A 189 -3.81 -21.81 -11.43
C LYS A 189 -4.02 -21.75 -9.92
N ILE A 190 -3.37 -20.77 -9.27
CA ILE A 190 -3.56 -20.55 -7.83
C ILE A 190 -4.97 -20.05 -7.55
N GLU A 191 -5.48 -19.15 -8.39
CA GLU A 191 -6.86 -18.69 -8.31
C GLU A 191 -7.86 -19.84 -8.41
N GLU A 192 -7.68 -20.72 -9.40
CA GLU A 192 -8.54 -21.90 -9.57
C GLU A 192 -8.58 -22.79 -8.33
N ILE A 193 -7.41 -23.03 -7.71
CA ILE A 193 -7.30 -23.78 -6.46
C ILE A 193 -8.05 -23.05 -5.34
N CYS A 194 -7.81 -21.75 -5.17
CA CYS A 194 -8.48 -20.96 -4.13
C CYS A 194 -9.99 -20.96 -4.32
N ARG A 195 -10.48 -20.72 -5.54
CA ARG A 195 -11.91 -20.72 -5.88
C ARG A 195 -12.56 -22.05 -5.56
N ARG A 196 -11.92 -23.16 -5.95
CA ARG A 196 -12.41 -24.51 -5.65
C ARG A 196 -12.50 -24.73 -4.14
N ARG A 197 -11.45 -24.38 -3.38
CA ARG A 197 -11.41 -24.58 -1.93
C ARG A 197 -12.42 -23.71 -1.18
N ILE A 198 -12.60 -22.48 -1.60
CA ILE A 198 -13.64 -21.60 -1.03
C ILE A 198 -15.02 -22.20 -1.28
N LYS A 199 -15.29 -22.67 -2.51
CA LYS A 199 -16.58 -23.28 -2.84
C LYS A 199 -16.85 -24.58 -2.07
N GLU A 200 -15.83 -25.43 -1.91
CA GLU A 200 -15.95 -26.69 -1.16
C GLU A 200 -16.20 -26.49 0.34
N ASN A 201 -15.73 -25.37 0.89
CA ASN A 201 -15.83 -25.02 2.32
C ASN A 201 -16.82 -23.87 2.57
N ASP A 202 -17.67 -23.53 1.59
CA ASP A 202 -18.67 -22.47 1.76
C ASP A 202 -19.72 -22.91 2.78
N PRO A 203 -19.89 -22.22 3.91
CA PRO A 203 -20.89 -22.57 4.92
C PRO A 203 -22.32 -22.22 4.49
N THR A 204 -22.50 -21.45 3.41
CA THR A 204 -23.81 -21.09 2.85
C THR A 204 -24.17 -22.07 1.75
N PRO A 205 -25.22 -22.89 1.92
CA PRO A 205 -25.74 -23.74 0.86
C PRO A 205 -26.36 -22.94 -0.29
#